data_d10af6cc6685ce7cfc56dc93b89b77dc
#
_entry.id   d10af6cc6685ce7cfc56dc93b89b77dc
#
_cell.length_a   1.000
_cell.length_b   1.000
_cell.length_c   1.000
_cell.angle_alpha   90.00
_cell.angle_beta   90.00
_cell.angle_gamma   90.00
#
_symmetry.space_group_name_H-M   'P 1'
#
loop_
_entity.id
_entity.type
_entity.pdbx_description
1 polymer ?
#
loop_
_entity_poly.entity_id
_entity_poly.type
_entity_poly.pdbx_seq_one_letter_code
_entity_poly.pdbx_strand_id
1 'polypeptide(L)'
;SIAWTRIFPNGDEEEPNEEGLRFYEEVFKECRKYGIEPLVTITHFDCPIHLIKKYGGWKNRKLIDFYKKLVTVLFTRYKGLVRYWLTFNEINMILHLPFMGAGLVFEEGENETLSKYLAAHHELVASAEATKIAHEIDPENKVGCMLAAGMTYPYSCNPEDVWKSMQKDRENYFFIDVQARGEYPAYAKKFFEREGIVLDMTPEDEKILKENTVDFVSFSYYSSRCTSADENIEKTNGNVFATVKNPYLKASEWGWQIDPLGLRCTLNALYDRYQKPLFIVENGLGAVDEPNENGYVEDDYRIA
;
A
#
# COMPACT_ATOMS: atom_id res chain seq x y z
N SER A 1 0.55 11.99 -5.51
CA SER A 1 1.73 11.12 -5.68
C SER A 1 2.77 11.75 -6.58
N ILE A 2 4.02 11.38 -6.36
CA ILE A 2 5.13 11.66 -7.28
C ILE A 2 5.15 10.55 -8.33
N ALA A 3 5.33 10.90 -9.61
CA ALA A 3 5.67 9.90 -10.61
C ALA A 3 7.20 9.73 -10.63
N TRP A 4 7.69 8.53 -10.28
CA TRP A 4 9.13 8.24 -10.26
C TRP A 4 9.81 8.64 -11.58
N THR A 5 9.19 8.30 -12.70
CA THR A 5 9.69 8.62 -14.05
C THR A 5 9.74 10.11 -14.39
N ARG A 6 9.07 10.99 -13.64
CA ARG A 6 9.27 12.44 -13.78
C ARG A 6 10.57 12.92 -13.16
N ILE A 7 11.03 12.23 -12.13
CA ILE A 7 12.25 12.59 -11.39
C ILE A 7 13.46 11.83 -11.96
N PHE A 8 13.30 10.54 -12.20
CA PHE A 8 14.31 9.67 -12.83
C PHE A 8 13.60 8.85 -13.93
N PRO A 9 13.64 9.30 -15.20
CA PRO A 9 12.89 8.68 -16.30
C PRO A 9 13.12 7.18 -16.48
N ASN A 10 14.34 6.70 -16.28
CA ASN A 10 14.67 5.27 -16.30
C ASN A 10 14.76 4.67 -14.89
N GLY A 11 14.94 5.50 -13.85
CA GLY A 11 15.04 5.10 -12.45
C GLY A 11 16.49 4.87 -11.97
N ASP A 12 17.45 4.69 -12.87
CA ASP A 12 18.86 4.42 -12.54
C ASP A 12 19.84 5.54 -12.97
N GLU A 13 19.31 6.72 -13.35
CA GLU A 13 20.14 7.89 -13.68
C GLU A 13 20.95 8.38 -12.48
N GLU A 14 22.09 9.03 -12.76
CA GLU A 14 22.90 9.68 -11.73
C GLU A 14 22.25 10.98 -11.22
N GLU A 15 21.70 11.79 -12.12
CA GLU A 15 21.11 13.10 -11.82
C GLU A 15 19.61 13.08 -12.05
N PRO A 16 18.82 13.77 -11.18
CA PRO A 16 17.38 13.88 -11.36
C PRO A 16 17.01 14.86 -12.46
N ASN A 17 15.81 14.69 -13.01
CA ASN A 17 15.21 15.63 -13.95
C ASN A 17 14.72 16.88 -13.22
N GLU A 18 15.41 18.00 -13.42
CA GLU A 18 15.09 19.28 -12.79
C GLU A 18 13.70 19.83 -13.18
N GLU A 19 13.23 19.56 -14.40
CA GLU A 19 11.87 19.97 -14.81
C GLU A 19 10.79 19.22 -14.02
N GLY A 20 11.01 17.91 -13.79
CA GLY A 20 10.12 17.09 -12.94
C GLY A 20 10.10 17.59 -11.50
N LEU A 21 11.26 17.91 -10.94
CA LEU A 21 11.36 18.46 -9.58
C LEU A 21 10.64 19.80 -9.46
N ARG A 22 10.84 20.69 -10.42
CA ARG A 22 10.20 22.01 -10.44
C ARG A 22 8.69 21.91 -10.55
N PHE A 23 8.18 21.00 -11.37
CA PHE A 23 6.75 20.78 -11.51
C PHE A 23 6.08 20.48 -10.14
N TYR A 24 6.61 19.53 -9.38
CA TYR A 24 6.04 19.21 -8.06
C TYR A 24 6.28 20.32 -7.03
N GLU A 25 7.41 21.02 -7.10
CA GLU A 25 7.67 22.15 -6.23
C GLU A 25 6.61 23.26 -6.39
N GLU A 26 6.23 23.57 -7.63
CA GLU A 26 5.17 24.55 -7.91
C GLU A 26 3.80 24.06 -7.41
N VAL A 27 3.49 22.77 -7.55
CA VAL A 27 2.26 22.17 -7.00
C VAL A 27 2.21 22.33 -5.49
N PHE A 28 3.31 22.02 -4.78
CA PHE A 28 3.35 22.11 -3.32
C PHE A 28 3.34 23.55 -2.83
N LYS A 29 4.02 24.48 -3.51
CA LYS A 29 3.93 25.92 -3.23
C LYS A 29 2.50 26.43 -3.40
N GLU A 30 1.80 26.00 -4.43
CA GLU A 30 0.41 26.40 -4.64
C GLU A 30 -0.50 25.86 -3.52
N CYS A 31 -0.33 24.59 -3.09
CA CYS A 31 -1.02 24.08 -1.91
C CYS A 31 -0.79 24.94 -0.68
N ARG A 32 0.48 25.25 -0.38
CA ARG A 32 0.86 26.08 0.78
C ARG A 32 0.26 27.48 0.75
N LYS A 33 0.17 28.09 -0.43
CA LYS A 33 -0.45 29.40 -0.61
C LYS A 33 -1.91 29.46 -0.14
N TYR A 34 -2.63 28.33 -0.26
CA TYR A 34 -4.02 28.20 0.19
C TYR A 34 -4.14 27.54 1.58
N GLY A 35 -3.05 27.39 2.32
CA GLY A 35 -3.04 26.75 3.63
C GLY A 35 -3.31 25.24 3.60
N ILE A 36 -3.12 24.59 2.43
CA ILE A 36 -3.27 23.15 2.26
C ILE A 36 -1.96 22.45 2.59
N GLU A 37 -2.00 21.51 3.54
CA GLU A 37 -0.86 20.65 3.88
C GLU A 37 -0.78 19.47 2.89
N PRO A 38 0.28 19.33 2.07
CA PRO A 38 0.43 18.18 1.19
C PRO A 38 0.74 16.91 1.97
N LEU A 39 0.03 15.82 1.67
CA LEU A 39 0.43 14.45 2.00
C LEU A 39 0.80 13.78 0.68
N VAL A 40 2.04 13.32 0.56
CA VAL A 40 2.63 12.90 -0.71
C VAL A 40 3.00 11.42 -0.70
N THR A 41 2.41 10.66 -1.62
CA THR A 41 2.83 9.27 -1.89
C THR A 41 4.04 9.28 -2.82
N ILE A 42 5.12 8.62 -2.40
CA ILE A 42 6.39 8.60 -3.16
C ILE A 42 6.25 7.76 -4.42
N THR A 43 5.72 6.53 -4.28
CA THR A 43 5.44 5.65 -5.42
C THR A 43 3.99 5.14 -5.38
N HIS A 44 3.29 5.23 -6.51
CA HIS A 44 1.91 4.82 -6.66
C HIS A 44 1.76 3.94 -7.90
N PHE A 45 2.24 2.69 -7.82
CA PHE A 45 2.22 1.68 -8.88
C PHE A 45 2.97 2.10 -10.17
N ASP A 46 4.04 2.86 -10.03
CA ASP A 46 4.73 3.55 -11.15
C ASP A 46 6.23 3.19 -11.26
N CYS A 47 6.59 1.95 -10.95
CA CYS A 47 7.96 1.48 -11.15
C CYS A 47 8.42 1.72 -12.59
N PRO A 48 9.55 2.43 -12.83
CA PRO A 48 10.05 2.69 -14.18
C PRO A 48 10.25 1.41 -14.99
N ILE A 49 9.67 1.36 -16.20
CA ILE A 49 9.72 0.17 -17.06
C ILE A 49 11.16 -0.27 -17.40
N HIS A 50 12.10 0.66 -17.39
CA HIS A 50 13.52 0.36 -17.56
C HIS A 50 14.06 -0.50 -16.40
N LEU A 51 13.68 -0.17 -15.14
CA LEU A 51 14.08 -0.97 -13.99
C LEU A 51 13.47 -2.37 -14.03
N ILE A 52 12.24 -2.49 -14.55
CA ILE A 52 11.58 -3.78 -14.74
C ILE A 52 12.36 -4.60 -15.80
N LYS A 53 12.64 -4.04 -16.96
CA LYS A 53 13.30 -4.73 -18.07
C LYS A 53 14.77 -5.07 -17.76
N LYS A 54 15.49 -4.17 -17.11
CA LYS A 54 16.93 -4.32 -16.88
C LYS A 54 17.27 -5.10 -15.60
N TYR A 55 16.44 -4.94 -14.56
CA TYR A 55 16.72 -5.50 -13.23
C TYR A 55 15.68 -6.51 -12.76
N GLY A 56 14.53 -6.63 -13.43
CA GLY A 56 13.44 -7.54 -13.02
C GLY A 56 12.52 -6.97 -11.94
N GLY A 57 12.43 -5.64 -11.83
CA GLY A 57 11.60 -4.99 -10.83
C GLY A 57 12.11 -5.20 -9.40
N TRP A 58 11.20 -5.11 -8.43
CA TRP A 58 11.53 -5.16 -7.00
C TRP A 58 12.04 -6.52 -6.50
N LYS A 59 12.02 -7.58 -7.30
CA LYS A 59 12.75 -8.81 -6.94
C LYS A 59 14.27 -8.64 -6.95
N ASN A 60 14.77 -7.52 -7.49
CA ASN A 60 16.20 -7.20 -7.47
C ASN A 60 16.51 -6.16 -6.38
N ARG A 61 17.39 -6.54 -5.47
CA ARG A 61 17.78 -5.72 -4.31
C ARG A 61 18.33 -4.32 -4.69
N LYS A 62 18.89 -4.15 -5.89
CA LYS A 62 19.36 -2.84 -6.37
C LYS A 62 18.29 -1.75 -6.40
N LEU A 63 17.01 -2.12 -6.48
CA LEU A 63 15.94 -1.14 -6.45
C LEU A 63 15.89 -0.39 -5.11
N ILE A 64 16.37 -0.99 -4.03
CA ILE A 64 16.52 -0.29 -2.74
C ILE A 64 17.42 0.93 -2.91
N ASP A 65 18.57 0.80 -3.59
CA ASP A 65 19.53 1.91 -3.79
C ASP A 65 18.95 3.00 -4.71
N PHE A 66 18.24 2.61 -5.77
CA PHE A 66 17.57 3.57 -6.65
C PHE A 66 16.45 4.32 -5.92
N TYR A 67 15.70 3.62 -5.08
CA TYR A 67 14.66 4.24 -4.26
C TYR A 67 15.24 5.19 -3.19
N LYS A 68 16.36 4.81 -2.55
CA LYS A 68 17.09 5.70 -1.61
C LYS A 68 17.53 6.99 -2.30
N LYS A 69 18.03 6.89 -3.53
CA LYS A 69 18.38 8.07 -4.34
C LYS A 69 17.15 8.96 -4.58
N LEU A 70 16.04 8.36 -5.02
CA LEU A 70 14.77 9.07 -5.24
C LEU A 70 14.32 9.81 -3.98
N VAL A 71 14.18 9.13 -2.85
CA VAL A 71 13.65 9.73 -1.62
C VAL A 71 14.58 10.80 -1.05
N THR A 72 15.91 10.63 -1.18
CA THR A 72 16.88 11.64 -0.76
C THR A 72 16.68 12.94 -1.54
N VAL A 73 16.50 12.85 -2.85
CA VAL A 73 16.22 14.02 -3.70
C VAL A 73 14.91 14.68 -3.31
N LEU A 74 13.83 13.88 -3.13
CA LEU A 74 12.51 14.42 -2.78
C LEU A 74 12.50 15.10 -1.42
N PHE A 75 13.02 14.46 -0.37
CA PHE A 75 13.03 15.02 0.98
C PHE A 75 13.91 16.26 1.07
N THR A 76 15.03 16.31 0.35
CA THR A 76 15.90 17.48 0.29
C THR A 76 15.23 18.63 -0.45
N ARG A 77 14.69 18.38 -1.65
CA ARG A 77 14.09 19.41 -2.51
C ARG A 77 12.86 20.03 -1.90
N TYR A 78 12.01 19.23 -1.27
CA TYR A 78 10.71 19.67 -0.78
C TYR A 78 10.69 19.92 0.74
N LYS A 79 11.86 20.01 1.38
CA LYS A 79 11.99 20.41 2.79
C LYS A 79 11.25 21.71 3.06
N GLY A 80 10.38 21.70 4.08
CA GLY A 80 9.54 22.84 4.43
C GLY A 80 8.30 23.04 3.55
N LEU A 81 8.19 22.33 2.41
CA LEU A 81 6.99 22.31 1.57
C LEU A 81 6.09 21.12 1.86
N VAL A 82 6.68 19.95 2.06
CA VAL A 82 5.97 18.70 2.35
C VAL A 82 6.49 18.13 3.66
N ARG A 83 5.57 17.79 4.55
CA ARG A 83 5.87 17.19 5.86
C ARG A 83 5.41 15.74 5.95
N TYR A 84 4.32 15.38 5.25
CA TYR A 84 3.70 14.06 5.33
C TYR A 84 3.97 13.25 4.08
N TRP A 85 4.48 12.04 4.26
CA TRP A 85 4.91 11.16 3.18
C TRP A 85 4.38 9.75 3.35
N LEU A 86 4.01 9.12 2.24
CA LEU A 86 3.72 7.68 2.16
C LEU A 86 4.74 7.03 1.25
N THR A 87 5.30 5.90 1.68
CA THR A 87 6.37 5.24 0.93
C THR A 87 5.84 4.55 -0.32
N PHE A 88 4.95 3.57 -0.15
CA PHE A 88 4.36 2.78 -1.24
C PHE A 88 2.85 2.78 -1.11
N ASN A 89 2.14 3.07 -2.22
CA ASN A 89 0.69 2.94 -2.26
C ASN A 89 0.29 1.47 -2.18
N GLU A 90 -0.66 1.15 -1.31
CA GLU A 90 -1.26 -0.19 -1.18
C GLU A 90 -0.24 -1.32 -1.31
N ILE A 91 0.82 -1.29 -0.51
CA ILE A 91 1.98 -2.20 -0.61
C ILE A 91 1.59 -3.69 -0.65
N ASN A 92 0.46 -4.07 -0.01
CA ASN A 92 -0.05 -5.45 -0.04
C ASN A 92 -0.57 -5.89 -1.41
N MET A 93 -0.74 -4.94 -2.35
CA MET A 93 -1.15 -5.25 -3.73
C MET A 93 -0.09 -6.04 -4.50
N ILE A 94 1.15 -6.11 -4.04
CA ILE A 94 2.18 -7.02 -4.58
C ILE A 94 1.67 -8.45 -4.67
N LEU A 95 0.91 -8.92 -3.69
CA LEU A 95 0.39 -10.30 -3.67
C LEU A 95 -0.67 -10.56 -4.75
N HIS A 96 -1.38 -9.52 -5.17
CA HIS A 96 -2.55 -9.60 -6.04
C HIS A 96 -2.32 -9.05 -7.43
N LEU A 97 -1.62 -7.94 -7.55
CA LEU A 97 -1.25 -7.25 -8.79
C LEU A 97 0.28 -7.07 -8.86
N PRO A 98 1.05 -8.15 -8.96
CA PRO A 98 2.50 -8.13 -8.78
C PRO A 98 3.24 -7.24 -9.78
N PHE A 99 2.74 -7.10 -11.01
CA PHE A 99 3.30 -6.17 -11.98
C PHE A 99 3.10 -4.71 -11.56
N MET A 100 1.89 -4.34 -11.15
CA MET A 100 1.60 -2.98 -10.71
C MET A 100 2.29 -2.66 -9.38
N GLY A 101 2.19 -3.58 -8.40
CA GLY A 101 2.72 -3.39 -7.07
C GLY A 101 4.25 -3.32 -7.01
N ALA A 102 4.93 -4.18 -7.78
CA ALA A 102 6.38 -4.36 -7.66
C ALA A 102 7.13 -4.56 -8.99
N GLY A 103 6.49 -4.30 -10.14
CA GLY A 103 7.11 -4.48 -11.45
C GLY A 103 7.52 -5.92 -11.74
N LEU A 104 6.80 -6.91 -11.20
CA LEU A 104 7.14 -8.31 -11.37
C LEU A 104 6.60 -8.87 -12.68
N VAL A 105 7.49 -9.50 -13.43
CA VAL A 105 7.18 -10.34 -14.57
C VAL A 105 7.76 -11.72 -14.26
N PHE A 106 6.92 -12.75 -14.33
CA PHE A 106 7.34 -14.11 -14.01
C PHE A 106 7.76 -14.88 -15.26
N GLU A 107 8.79 -15.69 -15.11
CA GLU A 107 9.23 -16.64 -16.13
C GLU A 107 8.52 -17.99 -15.96
N GLU A 108 8.53 -18.80 -17.00
CA GLU A 108 7.95 -20.15 -16.93
C GLU A 108 8.68 -21.01 -15.87
N GLY A 109 7.91 -21.55 -14.92
CA GLY A 109 8.46 -22.35 -13.81
C GLY A 109 9.01 -21.57 -12.63
N GLU A 110 8.95 -20.24 -12.66
CA GLU A 110 9.34 -19.40 -11.52
C GLU A 110 8.40 -19.61 -10.33
N ASN A 111 8.95 -19.63 -9.12
CA ASN A 111 8.15 -19.63 -7.89
C ASN A 111 7.60 -18.22 -7.62
N GLU A 112 6.39 -17.95 -8.13
CA GLU A 112 5.77 -16.63 -7.99
C GLU A 112 5.61 -16.18 -6.53
N THR A 113 5.31 -17.12 -5.62
CA THR A 113 5.14 -16.80 -4.20
C THR A 113 6.44 -16.30 -3.60
N LEU A 114 7.55 -16.99 -3.87
CA LEU A 114 8.87 -16.55 -3.44
C LEU A 114 9.20 -15.16 -4.02
N SER A 115 8.99 -14.95 -5.32
CA SER A 115 9.30 -13.69 -5.98
C SER A 115 8.47 -12.52 -5.44
N LYS A 116 7.18 -12.74 -5.12
CA LYS A 116 6.32 -11.73 -4.49
C LYS A 116 6.82 -11.35 -3.10
N TYR A 117 7.18 -12.32 -2.26
CA TYR A 117 7.67 -12.02 -0.90
C TYR A 117 9.10 -11.48 -0.88
N LEU A 118 9.93 -11.85 -1.85
CA LEU A 118 11.25 -11.25 -2.02
C LEU A 118 11.14 -9.76 -2.43
N ALA A 119 10.27 -9.45 -3.40
CA ALA A 119 9.98 -8.07 -3.76
C ALA A 119 9.39 -7.28 -2.61
N ALA A 120 8.44 -7.87 -1.86
CA ALA A 120 7.88 -7.28 -0.66
C ALA A 120 8.97 -6.98 0.39
N HIS A 121 9.92 -7.89 0.59
CA HIS A 121 11.05 -7.67 1.49
C HIS A 121 11.87 -6.44 1.08
N HIS A 122 12.20 -6.31 -0.19
CA HIS A 122 12.96 -5.16 -0.69
C HIS A 122 12.20 -3.84 -0.55
N GLU A 123 10.88 -3.82 -0.82
CA GLU A 123 10.08 -2.61 -0.60
C GLU A 123 9.94 -2.26 0.89
N LEU A 124 9.83 -3.25 1.78
CA LEU A 124 9.79 -3.03 3.22
C LEU A 124 11.11 -2.43 3.73
N VAL A 125 12.25 -2.95 3.27
CA VAL A 125 13.58 -2.37 3.58
C VAL A 125 13.70 -0.96 3.01
N ALA A 126 13.29 -0.75 1.75
CA ALA A 126 13.30 0.57 1.13
C ALA A 126 12.41 1.59 1.87
N SER A 127 11.25 1.13 2.39
CA SER A 127 10.36 1.96 3.23
C SER A 127 11.02 2.38 4.55
N ALA A 128 11.74 1.47 5.20
CA ALA A 128 12.47 1.77 6.42
C ALA A 128 13.66 2.72 6.17
N GLU A 129 14.41 2.51 5.06
CA GLU A 129 15.45 3.42 4.63
C GLU A 129 14.89 4.82 4.32
N ALA A 130 13.75 4.91 3.64
CA ALA A 130 13.08 6.18 3.38
C ALA A 130 12.67 6.89 4.67
N THR A 131 12.15 6.17 5.66
CA THR A 131 11.79 6.71 6.98
C THR A 131 13.02 7.30 7.68
N LYS A 132 14.13 6.55 7.68
CA LYS A 132 15.41 7.03 8.22
C LYS A 132 15.88 8.30 7.53
N ILE A 133 15.98 8.29 6.21
CA ILE A 133 16.46 9.44 5.41
C ILE A 133 15.56 10.65 5.61
N ALA A 134 14.23 10.45 5.67
CA ALA A 134 13.28 11.53 5.91
C ALA A 134 13.57 12.26 7.24
N HIS A 135 13.76 11.50 8.33
CA HIS A 135 14.03 12.04 9.66
C HIS A 135 15.44 12.64 9.79
N GLU A 136 16.44 12.10 9.08
CA GLU A 136 17.80 12.67 9.03
C GLU A 136 17.83 14.02 8.31
N ILE A 137 17.05 14.17 7.22
CA ILE A 137 16.96 15.43 6.45
C ILE A 137 16.13 16.48 7.19
N ASP A 138 15.00 16.06 7.76
CA ASP A 138 14.13 16.93 8.55
C ASP A 138 13.38 16.10 9.62
N PRO A 139 13.68 16.29 10.92
CA PRO A 139 13.00 15.60 12.02
C PRO A 139 11.48 15.87 12.10
N GLU A 140 11.00 16.93 11.45
CA GLU A 140 9.57 17.24 11.38
C GLU A 140 8.82 16.37 10.34
N ASN A 141 9.53 15.70 9.44
CA ASN A 141 8.91 14.77 8.49
C ASN A 141 8.17 13.65 9.23
N LYS A 142 7.02 13.28 8.69
CA LYS A 142 6.19 12.16 9.13
C LYS A 142 5.99 11.19 7.98
N VAL A 143 6.43 9.96 8.18
CA VAL A 143 6.37 8.91 7.16
C VAL A 143 5.35 7.85 7.57
N GLY A 144 4.42 7.55 6.68
CA GLY A 144 3.40 6.53 6.86
C GLY A 144 3.55 5.36 5.89
N CYS A 145 2.98 4.24 6.27
CA CYS A 145 2.68 3.13 5.36
C CYS A 145 1.29 3.30 4.76
N MET A 146 0.99 2.59 3.67
CA MET A 146 -0.33 2.62 3.05
C MET A 146 -0.79 1.22 2.66
N LEU A 147 -1.93 0.81 3.18
CA LEU A 147 -2.52 -0.53 3.05
C LEU A 147 -3.84 -0.46 2.27
N ALA A 148 -4.06 -1.36 1.31
CA ALA A 148 -5.41 -1.66 0.83
C ALA A 148 -6.14 -2.43 1.93
N ALA A 149 -6.89 -1.72 2.78
CA ALA A 149 -7.50 -2.27 3.96
C ALA A 149 -8.96 -2.73 3.73
N GLY A 150 -9.48 -3.38 4.75
CA GLY A 150 -10.84 -3.89 4.85
C GLY A 150 -10.81 -5.17 5.68
N MET A 151 -11.72 -5.26 6.66
CA MET A 151 -11.90 -6.49 7.41
C MET A 151 -12.31 -7.63 6.48
N THR A 152 -11.78 -8.82 6.70
CA THR A 152 -12.26 -10.02 6.04
C THR A 152 -13.21 -10.75 6.98
N TYR A 153 -14.51 -10.67 6.72
CA TYR A 153 -15.49 -11.40 7.52
C TYR A 153 -15.50 -12.89 7.14
N PRO A 154 -15.63 -13.80 8.13
CA PRO A 154 -16.02 -15.16 7.82
C PRO A 154 -17.49 -15.18 7.34
N TYR A 155 -17.81 -15.97 6.31
CA TYR A 155 -19.18 -16.09 5.81
C TYR A 155 -20.15 -16.62 6.86
N SER A 156 -19.66 -17.52 7.71
CA SER A 156 -20.43 -18.10 8.81
C SER A 156 -19.57 -18.30 10.06
N CYS A 157 -20.20 -18.75 11.14
CA CYS A 157 -19.51 -19.15 12.35
C CYS A 157 -18.83 -20.54 12.26
N ASN A 158 -18.81 -21.16 11.07
CA ASN A 158 -18.04 -22.39 10.85
C ASN A 158 -16.55 -22.11 11.15
N PRO A 159 -15.88 -22.92 12.01
CA PRO A 159 -14.47 -22.74 12.33
C PRO A 159 -13.54 -22.65 11.10
N GLU A 160 -13.88 -23.35 10.00
CA GLU A 160 -13.10 -23.28 8.76
C GLU A 160 -13.23 -21.92 8.06
N ASP A 161 -14.43 -21.30 8.05
CA ASP A 161 -14.63 -19.95 7.55
C ASP A 161 -13.85 -18.92 8.39
N VAL A 162 -13.93 -19.07 9.72
CA VAL A 162 -13.20 -18.20 10.66
C VAL A 162 -11.68 -18.33 10.45
N TRP A 163 -11.19 -19.55 10.30
CA TRP A 163 -9.76 -19.77 10.03
C TRP A 163 -9.29 -19.16 8.72
N LYS A 164 -10.06 -19.33 7.65
CA LYS A 164 -9.77 -18.75 6.33
C LYS A 164 -9.77 -17.24 6.37
N SER A 165 -10.72 -16.62 7.09
CA SER A 165 -10.78 -15.18 7.32
C SER A 165 -9.51 -14.67 8.03
N MET A 166 -9.09 -15.32 9.11
CA MET A 166 -7.85 -14.98 9.82
C MET A 166 -6.61 -15.07 8.93
N GLN A 167 -6.55 -16.07 8.04
CA GLN A 167 -5.42 -16.23 7.12
C GLN A 167 -5.40 -15.08 6.09
N LYS A 168 -6.55 -14.68 5.55
CA LYS A 168 -6.66 -13.57 4.62
C LYS A 168 -6.26 -12.23 5.26
N ASP A 169 -6.66 -12.00 6.49
CA ASP A 169 -6.23 -10.81 7.23
C ASP A 169 -4.70 -10.81 7.49
N ARG A 170 -4.10 -11.97 7.77
CA ARG A 170 -2.64 -12.09 7.95
C ARG A 170 -1.85 -11.79 6.68
N GLU A 171 -2.35 -12.19 5.51
CA GLU A 171 -1.74 -11.84 4.22
C GLU A 171 -1.65 -10.32 4.04
N ASN A 172 -2.70 -9.59 4.41
CA ASN A 172 -2.74 -8.13 4.33
C ASN A 172 -1.92 -7.44 5.42
N TYR A 173 -2.11 -7.85 6.68
CA TYR A 173 -1.42 -7.21 7.83
C TYR A 173 0.08 -7.47 7.86
N PHE A 174 0.57 -8.50 7.17
CA PHE A 174 2.00 -8.80 7.06
C PHE A 174 2.85 -7.56 6.79
N PHE A 175 2.47 -6.76 5.80
CA PHE A 175 3.22 -5.58 5.38
C PHE A 175 3.27 -4.52 6.48
N ILE A 176 2.12 -4.21 7.05
CA ILE A 176 2.02 -3.19 8.10
C ILE A 176 2.64 -3.68 9.42
N ASP A 177 2.55 -4.98 9.72
CA ASP A 177 3.25 -5.55 10.88
C ASP A 177 4.74 -5.25 10.79
N VAL A 178 5.36 -5.41 9.62
CA VAL A 178 6.78 -5.11 9.43
C VAL A 178 7.04 -3.61 9.49
N GLN A 179 6.28 -2.78 8.76
CA GLN A 179 6.49 -1.34 8.72
C GLN A 179 6.22 -0.63 10.05
N ALA A 180 5.23 -1.10 10.82
CA ALA A 180 4.84 -0.45 12.08
C ALA A 180 5.53 -1.03 13.32
N ARG A 181 6.00 -2.29 13.28
CA ARG A 181 6.67 -2.97 14.41
C ARG A 181 8.16 -3.21 14.20
N GLY A 182 8.63 -3.11 12.96
CA GLY A 182 10.04 -3.27 12.61
C GLY A 182 10.55 -4.71 12.62
N GLU A 183 9.65 -5.70 12.58
CA GLU A 183 10.04 -7.11 12.57
C GLU A 183 9.00 -7.99 11.86
N TYR A 184 9.46 -9.11 11.33
CA TYR A 184 8.59 -10.10 10.73
C TYR A 184 7.78 -10.82 11.79
N PRO A 185 6.44 -10.86 11.68
CA PRO A 185 5.59 -11.54 12.66
C PRO A 185 5.78 -13.06 12.62
N ALA A 186 5.57 -13.70 13.76
CA ALA A 186 5.79 -15.15 13.92
C ALA A 186 4.98 -15.98 12.90
N TYR A 187 3.76 -15.56 12.58
CA TYR A 187 2.93 -16.26 11.57
C TYR A 187 3.53 -16.20 10.16
N ALA A 188 4.21 -15.10 9.81
CA ALA A 188 4.89 -14.97 8.51
C ALA A 188 6.14 -15.86 8.47
N LYS A 189 6.94 -15.89 9.54
CA LYS A 189 8.09 -16.80 9.64
C LYS A 189 7.68 -18.26 9.50
N LYS A 190 6.57 -18.65 10.13
CA LYS A 190 6.01 -20.01 10.00
C LYS A 190 5.43 -20.31 8.61
N PHE A 191 4.84 -19.30 7.96
CA PHE A 191 4.40 -19.42 6.57
C PHE A 191 5.59 -19.64 5.64
N PHE A 192 6.64 -18.84 5.75
CA PHE A 192 7.87 -18.97 4.95
C PHE A 192 8.54 -20.33 5.14
N GLU A 193 8.64 -20.79 6.38
CA GLU A 193 9.20 -22.10 6.70
C GLU A 193 8.41 -23.23 6.02
N ARG A 194 7.08 -23.19 6.06
CA ARG A 194 6.20 -24.18 5.44
C ARG A 194 6.26 -24.17 3.90
N GLU A 195 6.30 -22.98 3.30
CA GLU A 195 6.34 -22.81 1.84
C GLU A 195 7.77 -22.87 1.26
N GLY A 196 8.79 -23.07 2.11
CA GLY A 196 10.19 -23.09 1.67
C GLY A 196 10.67 -21.74 1.13
N ILE A 197 10.09 -20.63 1.59
CA ILE A 197 10.48 -19.28 1.20
C ILE A 197 11.70 -18.85 2.02
N VAL A 198 12.79 -18.57 1.33
CA VAL A 198 14.00 -18.01 1.92
C VAL A 198 14.24 -16.63 1.34
N LEU A 199 14.12 -15.62 2.20
CA LEU A 199 14.43 -14.24 1.82
C LEU A 199 15.95 -14.00 1.94
N ASP A 200 16.47 -13.07 1.15
CA ASP A 200 17.87 -12.61 1.20
C ASP A 200 18.11 -11.56 2.31
N MET A 201 17.41 -11.74 3.43
CA MET A 201 17.47 -10.83 4.58
C MET A 201 18.86 -10.81 5.20
N THR A 202 19.42 -9.62 5.35
CA THR A 202 20.70 -9.40 6.01
C THR A 202 20.53 -8.90 7.45
N PRO A 203 21.57 -8.98 8.31
CA PRO A 203 21.51 -8.35 9.64
C PRO A 203 21.28 -6.83 9.58
N GLU A 204 21.74 -6.16 8.53
CA GLU A 204 21.52 -4.75 8.27
C GLU A 204 20.04 -4.48 7.98
N ASP A 205 19.36 -5.37 7.25
CA ASP A 205 17.91 -5.26 6.99
C ASP A 205 17.11 -5.39 8.29
N GLU A 206 17.45 -6.36 9.13
CA GLU A 206 16.79 -6.50 10.43
C GLU A 206 16.96 -5.25 11.29
N LYS A 207 18.15 -4.66 11.28
CA LYS A 207 18.44 -3.44 12.02
C LYS A 207 17.67 -2.24 11.47
N ILE A 208 17.70 -2.00 10.14
CA ILE A 208 17.03 -0.85 9.54
C ILE A 208 15.52 -0.91 9.75
N LEU A 209 14.90 -2.08 9.59
CA LEU A 209 13.49 -2.31 9.85
C LEU A 209 13.13 -2.00 11.29
N LYS A 210 13.93 -2.50 12.26
CA LYS A 210 13.69 -2.35 13.70
C LYS A 210 13.78 -0.90 14.18
N GLU A 211 14.74 -0.15 13.66
CA GLU A 211 15.05 1.21 14.10
C GLU A 211 14.22 2.28 13.41
N ASN A 212 13.60 1.98 12.24
CA ASN A 212 12.96 2.98 11.40
C ASN A 212 11.52 2.58 11.01
N THR A 213 10.68 2.39 12.03
CA THR A 213 9.25 2.14 11.84
C THR A 213 8.52 3.42 11.43
N VAL A 214 7.41 3.26 10.72
CA VAL A 214 6.58 4.40 10.28
C VAL A 214 5.99 5.19 11.44
N ASP A 215 5.77 6.50 11.24
CA ASP A 215 5.19 7.39 12.25
C ASP A 215 3.68 7.18 12.43
N PHE A 216 2.98 6.87 11.35
CA PHE A 216 1.53 6.63 11.32
C PHE A 216 1.16 5.52 10.34
N VAL A 217 -0.03 4.95 10.53
CA VAL A 217 -0.59 3.93 9.63
C VAL A 217 -1.67 4.57 8.79
N SER A 218 -1.56 4.48 7.46
CA SER A 218 -2.60 4.91 6.57
C SER A 218 -3.12 3.77 5.68
N PHE A 219 -4.31 3.97 5.15
CA PHE A 219 -4.96 2.94 4.37
C PHE A 219 -6.04 3.49 3.44
N SER A 220 -6.35 2.73 2.38
CA SER A 220 -7.57 2.86 1.60
C SER A 220 -8.67 1.99 2.18
N TYR A 221 -9.90 2.48 2.17
CA TYR A 221 -11.08 1.70 2.52
C TYR A 221 -12.20 1.96 1.51
N TYR A 222 -12.57 0.93 0.77
CA TYR A 222 -13.68 0.98 -0.19
C TYR A 222 -14.83 0.07 0.23
N SER A 223 -14.51 -1.10 0.79
CA SER A 223 -15.48 -2.06 1.32
C SER A 223 -14.76 -3.07 2.22
N SER A 224 -15.52 -3.77 3.06
CA SER A 224 -15.07 -5.01 3.70
C SER A 224 -15.03 -6.16 2.70
N ARG A 225 -14.40 -7.24 3.09
CA ARG A 225 -14.32 -8.48 2.31
C ARG A 225 -15.04 -9.59 3.07
N CYS A 226 -15.40 -10.65 2.37
CA CYS A 226 -15.95 -11.86 2.96
C CYS A 226 -15.27 -13.09 2.36
N THR A 227 -15.11 -14.15 3.14
CA THR A 227 -14.51 -15.40 2.67
C THR A 227 -15.24 -16.61 3.27
N SER A 228 -15.27 -17.71 2.52
CA SER A 228 -15.80 -18.99 2.98
C SER A 228 -14.85 -20.12 2.63
N ALA A 229 -14.86 -21.18 3.41
CA ALA A 229 -14.20 -22.44 3.09
C ALA A 229 -14.92 -23.18 1.94
N ASP A 230 -16.23 -22.95 1.79
CA ASP A 230 -17.00 -23.46 0.64
C ASP A 230 -16.77 -22.57 -0.59
N GLU A 231 -16.18 -23.13 -1.63
CA GLU A 231 -15.86 -22.43 -2.88
C GLU A 231 -17.08 -22.17 -3.77
N ASN A 232 -18.22 -22.82 -3.50
CA ASN A 232 -19.45 -22.68 -4.28
C ASN A 232 -20.31 -21.47 -3.84
N ILE A 233 -19.93 -20.77 -2.80
CA ILE A 233 -20.67 -19.59 -2.33
C ILE A 233 -20.61 -18.48 -3.37
N GLU A 234 -21.75 -17.79 -3.56
CA GLU A 234 -21.89 -16.66 -4.49
C GLU A 234 -20.84 -15.59 -4.22
N LYS A 235 -20.22 -15.09 -5.29
CA LYS A 235 -19.25 -14.01 -5.24
C LYS A 235 -19.87 -12.74 -5.82
N THR A 236 -19.39 -11.61 -5.35
CA THR A 236 -19.72 -10.29 -5.90
C THR A 236 -18.46 -9.58 -6.35
N ASN A 237 -18.61 -8.62 -7.24
CA ASN A 237 -17.50 -7.79 -7.65
C ASN A 237 -17.07 -6.89 -6.49
N GLY A 238 -15.77 -6.70 -6.35
CA GLY A 238 -15.20 -5.67 -5.49
C GLY A 238 -14.52 -4.61 -6.34
N ASN A 239 -13.76 -3.74 -5.69
CA ASN A 239 -12.98 -2.71 -6.40
C ASN A 239 -11.99 -3.34 -7.40
N VAL A 240 -11.18 -4.30 -6.96
CA VAL A 240 -10.17 -4.99 -7.78
C VAL A 240 -10.40 -6.49 -7.84
N PHE A 241 -10.99 -7.07 -6.79
CA PHE A 241 -11.17 -8.52 -6.66
C PHE A 241 -12.58 -8.89 -6.34
N ALA A 242 -13.03 -10.02 -6.92
CA ALA A 242 -14.23 -10.69 -6.46
C ALA A 242 -14.05 -11.17 -5.01
N THR A 243 -15.06 -10.97 -4.20
CA THR A 243 -15.15 -11.47 -2.82
C THR A 243 -16.40 -12.33 -2.66
N VAL A 244 -16.45 -13.18 -1.65
CA VAL A 244 -17.70 -13.86 -1.28
C VAL A 244 -18.72 -12.77 -0.92
N LYS A 245 -19.93 -12.89 -1.47
CA LYS A 245 -21.02 -11.96 -1.20
C LYS A 245 -21.45 -12.05 0.26
N ASN A 246 -21.29 -10.96 1.01
CA ASN A 246 -21.82 -10.90 2.36
C ASN A 246 -23.34 -10.71 2.28
N PRO A 247 -24.16 -11.64 2.84
CA PRO A 247 -25.61 -11.60 2.68
C PRO A 247 -26.29 -10.45 3.43
N TYR A 248 -25.56 -9.78 4.30
CA TYR A 248 -26.08 -8.67 5.14
C TYR A 248 -25.80 -7.28 4.57
N LEU A 249 -25.02 -7.19 3.48
CA LEU A 249 -24.63 -5.92 2.89
C LEU A 249 -25.35 -5.68 1.56
N LYS A 250 -25.80 -4.44 1.36
CA LYS A 250 -26.24 -3.96 0.06
C LYS A 250 -25.02 -3.71 -0.84
N ALA A 251 -25.26 -3.69 -2.14
CA ALA A 251 -24.22 -3.35 -3.11
C ALA A 251 -24.70 -2.24 -4.05
N SER A 252 -23.77 -1.46 -4.57
CA SER A 252 -24.02 -0.54 -5.68
C SER A 252 -24.26 -1.32 -6.99
N GLU A 253 -24.59 -0.61 -8.07
CA GLU A 253 -24.77 -1.18 -9.41
C GLU A 253 -23.47 -1.84 -9.95
N TRP A 254 -22.29 -1.43 -9.45
CA TRP A 254 -21.01 -2.04 -9.77
C TRP A 254 -20.73 -3.33 -8.96
N GLY A 255 -21.62 -3.68 -8.04
CA GLY A 255 -21.45 -4.83 -7.16
C GLY A 255 -20.56 -4.57 -5.93
N TRP A 256 -20.19 -3.31 -5.67
CA TRP A 256 -19.43 -2.97 -4.47
C TRP A 256 -20.34 -2.97 -3.25
N GLN A 257 -20.00 -3.78 -2.27
CA GLN A 257 -20.82 -3.87 -1.05
C GLN A 257 -20.53 -2.67 -0.12
N ILE A 258 -21.60 -2.08 0.38
CA ILE A 258 -21.61 -0.87 1.20
C ILE A 258 -21.50 -1.28 2.66
N ASP A 259 -20.40 -0.94 3.33
CA ASP A 259 -20.16 -1.31 4.72
C ASP A 259 -19.49 -0.19 5.53
N PRO A 260 -20.25 0.80 6.00
CA PRO A 260 -19.71 1.85 6.85
C PRO A 260 -19.27 1.33 8.23
N LEU A 261 -19.93 0.28 8.76
CA LEU A 261 -19.50 -0.34 10.02
C LEU A 261 -18.19 -1.07 9.88
N GLY A 262 -17.90 -1.64 8.70
CA GLY A 262 -16.62 -2.26 8.37
C GLY A 262 -15.45 -1.29 8.45
N LEU A 263 -15.66 -0.02 8.08
CA LEU A 263 -14.65 1.02 8.27
C LEU A 263 -14.34 1.21 9.76
N ARG A 264 -15.36 1.29 10.60
CA ARG A 264 -15.19 1.39 12.05
C ARG A 264 -14.45 0.17 12.62
N CYS A 265 -14.82 -1.03 12.19
CA CYS A 265 -14.12 -2.25 12.58
C CYS A 265 -12.64 -2.23 12.16
N THR A 266 -12.36 -1.81 10.93
CA THR A 266 -10.99 -1.69 10.40
C THR A 266 -10.17 -0.69 11.22
N LEU A 267 -10.70 0.49 11.53
CA LEU A 267 -10.03 1.49 12.37
C LEU A 267 -9.69 0.94 13.75
N ASN A 268 -10.63 0.28 14.42
CA ASN A 268 -10.38 -0.31 15.74
C ASN A 268 -9.33 -1.43 15.65
N ALA A 269 -9.44 -2.34 14.67
CA ALA A 269 -8.48 -3.42 14.50
C ALA A 269 -7.05 -2.92 14.26
N LEU A 270 -6.88 -1.89 13.42
CA LEU A 270 -5.58 -1.29 13.15
C LEU A 270 -5.04 -0.54 14.37
N TYR A 271 -5.88 0.22 15.07
CA TYR A 271 -5.44 0.94 16.27
C TYR A 271 -5.04 -0.02 17.39
N ASP A 272 -5.87 -1.02 17.69
CA ASP A 272 -5.57 -2.03 18.72
C ASP A 272 -4.26 -2.77 18.40
N ARG A 273 -3.97 -2.99 17.11
CA ARG A 273 -2.79 -3.72 16.66
C ARG A 273 -1.50 -2.89 16.73
N TYR A 274 -1.54 -1.60 16.38
CA TYR A 274 -0.33 -0.79 16.20
C TYR A 274 -0.15 0.37 17.16
N GLN A 275 -1.23 0.87 17.78
CA GLN A 275 -1.20 2.01 18.70
C GLN A 275 -0.52 3.27 18.12
N LYS A 276 -0.65 3.44 16.78
CA LYS A 276 -0.13 4.60 16.04
C LYS A 276 -1.30 5.45 15.51
N PRO A 277 -1.07 6.75 15.21
CA PRO A 277 -2.07 7.55 14.51
C PRO A 277 -2.53 6.86 13.22
N LEU A 278 -3.82 6.94 12.93
CA LEU A 278 -4.43 6.36 11.73
C LEU A 278 -4.85 7.46 10.76
N PHE A 279 -4.69 7.20 9.46
CA PHE A 279 -5.11 8.13 8.42
C PHE A 279 -5.77 7.37 7.25
N ILE A 280 -7.05 7.66 7.01
CA ILE A 280 -7.75 7.18 5.81
C ILE A 280 -7.34 8.11 4.67
N VAL A 281 -6.55 7.60 3.73
CA VAL A 281 -6.03 8.40 2.61
C VAL A 281 -6.80 8.20 1.32
N GLU A 282 -7.54 7.09 1.22
CA GLU A 282 -8.47 6.83 0.12
C GLU A 282 -9.78 6.26 0.65
N ASN A 283 -10.88 6.75 0.13
CA ASN A 283 -12.23 6.23 0.38
C ASN A 283 -13.14 6.56 -0.80
N GLY A 284 -14.12 5.71 -1.07
CA GLY A 284 -15.07 5.94 -2.14
C GLY A 284 -15.95 4.72 -2.41
N LEU A 285 -16.96 4.91 -3.24
CA LEU A 285 -17.90 3.87 -3.67
C LEU A 285 -18.11 3.98 -5.19
N GLY A 286 -17.78 2.90 -5.91
CA GLY A 286 -18.06 2.78 -7.33
C GLY A 286 -19.56 2.56 -7.55
N ALA A 287 -20.17 3.48 -8.28
CA ALA A 287 -21.60 3.46 -8.62
C ALA A 287 -21.84 4.13 -9.98
N VAL A 288 -23.02 3.94 -10.54
CA VAL A 288 -23.44 4.64 -11.75
C VAL A 288 -24.07 5.97 -11.32
N ASP A 289 -23.37 7.06 -11.56
CA ASP A 289 -23.83 8.41 -11.26
C ASP A 289 -23.97 9.20 -12.57
N GLU A 290 -25.21 9.64 -12.87
CA GLU A 290 -25.47 10.45 -14.04
C GLU A 290 -25.85 11.88 -13.60
N PRO A 291 -25.12 12.90 -14.06
CA PRO A 291 -25.48 14.28 -13.77
C PRO A 291 -26.80 14.64 -14.44
N ASN A 292 -27.65 15.37 -13.75
CA ASN A 292 -28.86 15.93 -14.32
C ASN A 292 -28.55 17.07 -15.33
N GLU A 293 -29.59 17.67 -15.93
CA GLU A 293 -29.46 18.75 -16.93
C GLU A 293 -28.65 19.97 -16.43
N ASN A 294 -28.53 20.14 -15.11
CA ASN A 294 -27.75 21.22 -14.50
C ASN A 294 -26.34 20.79 -14.10
N GLY A 295 -25.94 19.57 -14.47
CA GLY A 295 -24.63 19.02 -14.10
C GLY A 295 -24.50 18.60 -12.63
N TYR A 296 -25.62 18.43 -11.92
CA TYR A 296 -25.69 18.04 -10.52
C TYR A 296 -25.99 16.54 -10.38
N VAL A 297 -25.29 15.87 -9.48
CA VAL A 297 -25.53 14.47 -9.09
C VAL A 297 -26.08 14.45 -7.67
N GLU A 298 -27.24 13.84 -7.47
CA GLU A 298 -27.78 13.59 -6.13
C GLU A 298 -27.05 12.40 -5.51
N ASP A 299 -26.56 12.57 -4.28
CA ASP A 299 -25.71 11.61 -3.60
C ASP A 299 -26.30 11.10 -2.27
N ASP A 300 -27.62 11.12 -2.18
CA ASP A 300 -28.37 10.80 -0.97
C ASP A 300 -27.99 9.43 -0.37
N TYR A 301 -27.71 8.45 -1.22
CA TYR A 301 -27.38 7.10 -0.77
C TYR A 301 -25.96 6.98 -0.18
N ARG A 302 -25.02 7.91 -0.50
CA ARG A 302 -23.71 7.98 0.17
C ARG A 302 -23.76 8.88 1.41
N ILE A 303 -24.70 9.83 1.45
CA ILE A 303 -24.88 10.75 2.57
C ILE A 303 -25.54 10.03 3.74
N ALA A 304 -26.48 9.11 3.47
CA ALA A 304 -27.24 8.36 4.48
C ALA A 304 -26.40 7.35 5.25
#